data_4205c44d3409911c1de8cae99c7aedff
#
_entry.id   4205c44d3409911c1de8cae99c7aedff
#
_cell.length_a   1.000
_cell.length_b   1.000
_cell.length_c   1.000
_cell.angle_alpha   90.00
_cell.angle_beta   90.00
_cell.angle_gamma   90.00
#
_symmetry.space_group_name_H-M   'P 1'
#
loop_
_entity.id
_entity.type
_entity.pdbx_description
1 polymer ?
#
loop_
_entity_poly.entity_id
_entity_poly.type
_entity_poly.pdbx_seq_one_letter_code
_entity_poly.pdbx_strand_id
1 'polypeptide(L)'
;YLPMKVVAERQEISPKYLEQILRLLQSEACEQAGVTDEDIFNRYTGDGGLHGLRRSDYENYNAFSAAKKELENGQFFTPPPLCEMIVSALRLTDTDLVADLTCGMGNFFNFLPNERNAYGCEVDPNACAVARKLYPQAHIVQGDIRDYEPQTHFDFVLGNPPFHLRWIMPDATVMTSHQYYCLKAAKLLKPLGILAVIVPASFLADSFSDKGAIRMMESRFSFLGQVMLPEHAFSDSGVDGFPTKLQFWQKKSTAADRAPKRYSTDCADIYIPSGHPVMAASA
;
A
#
# COMPACT_ATOMS: atom_id res chain seq x y z
N TYR A 1 25.42 12.17 4.56
CA TYR A 1 25.30 11.68 3.17
C TYR A 1 26.08 10.38 3.00
N LEU A 2 25.39 9.31 2.62
CA LEU A 2 26.04 8.02 2.35
C LEU A 2 26.45 7.95 0.87
N PRO A 3 27.70 7.61 0.57
CA PRO A 3 28.14 7.43 -0.81
C PRO A 3 27.32 6.35 -1.50
N MET A 4 26.95 6.59 -2.75
CA MET A 4 26.15 5.68 -3.58
C MET A 4 26.69 4.23 -3.58
N LYS A 5 28.01 4.07 -3.67
CA LYS A 5 28.66 2.76 -3.63
C LYS A 5 28.40 2.01 -2.33
N VAL A 6 28.44 2.70 -1.19
CA VAL A 6 28.20 2.08 0.13
C VAL A 6 26.76 1.60 0.26
N VAL A 7 25.81 2.37 -0.26
CA VAL A 7 24.40 1.99 -0.27
C VAL A 7 24.18 0.74 -1.12
N ALA A 8 24.73 0.72 -2.34
CA ALA A 8 24.60 -0.41 -3.25
C ALA A 8 25.26 -1.71 -2.70
N GLU A 9 26.45 -1.58 -2.14
CA GLU A 9 27.17 -2.74 -1.57
C GLU A 9 26.46 -3.36 -0.36
N ARG A 10 25.74 -2.56 0.43
CA ARG A 10 25.06 -3.05 1.64
C ARG A 10 23.78 -3.84 1.35
N GLN A 11 23.11 -3.55 0.23
CA GLN A 11 21.72 -3.98 0.03
C GLN A 11 21.47 -4.71 -1.30
N GLU A 12 22.47 -4.85 -2.17
CA GLU A 12 22.24 -5.35 -3.54
C GLU A 12 21.07 -4.63 -4.26
N ILE A 13 20.98 -3.32 -4.04
CA ILE A 13 19.84 -2.50 -4.44
C ILE A 13 19.83 -2.28 -5.95
N SER A 14 18.66 -2.43 -6.59
CA SER A 14 18.50 -2.10 -8.01
C SER A 14 18.83 -0.61 -8.28
N PRO A 15 19.33 -0.25 -9.48
CA PRO A 15 19.68 1.13 -9.81
C PRO A 15 18.52 2.11 -9.59
N LYS A 16 17.31 1.74 -9.92
CA LYS A 16 16.09 2.55 -9.74
C LYS A 16 15.79 2.82 -8.27
N TYR A 17 16.00 1.82 -7.44
CA TYR A 17 15.84 1.90 -6.00
C TYR A 17 16.85 2.81 -5.34
N LEU A 18 18.08 2.65 -5.77
CA LEU A 18 19.18 3.50 -5.31
C LEU A 18 18.92 4.98 -5.65
N GLU A 19 18.41 5.27 -6.84
CA GLU A 19 18.03 6.62 -7.23
C GLU A 19 16.97 7.20 -6.29
N GLN A 20 15.97 6.42 -5.91
CA GLN A 20 14.93 6.86 -4.99
C GLN A 20 15.48 7.15 -3.59
N ILE A 21 16.34 6.28 -3.05
CA ILE A 21 17.01 6.53 -1.77
C ILE A 21 17.82 7.83 -1.83
N LEU A 22 18.58 8.03 -2.89
CA LEU A 22 19.39 9.24 -3.06
C LEU A 22 18.55 10.51 -3.17
N ARG A 23 17.41 10.45 -3.83
CA ARG A 23 16.45 11.56 -3.86
C ARG A 23 15.94 11.90 -2.46
N LEU A 24 15.63 10.89 -1.65
CA LEU A 24 15.22 11.09 -0.26
C LEU A 24 16.31 11.74 0.58
N LEU A 25 17.53 11.22 0.50
CA LEU A 25 18.69 11.75 1.23
C LEU A 25 19.00 13.22 0.90
N GLN A 26 18.60 13.69 -0.29
CA GLN A 26 18.76 15.08 -0.73
C GLN A 26 17.53 15.96 -0.48
N SER A 27 16.53 15.45 0.22
CA SER A 27 15.24 16.12 0.39
C SER A 27 15.26 17.11 1.55
N GLU A 28 15.07 18.40 1.28
CA GLU A 28 14.89 19.44 2.31
C GLU A 28 13.64 19.21 3.19
N ALA A 29 12.62 18.51 2.68
CA ALA A 29 11.43 18.21 3.46
C ALA A 29 11.73 17.27 4.63
N CYS A 30 12.74 16.41 4.51
CA CYS A 30 13.17 15.54 5.60
C CYS A 30 13.82 16.33 6.73
N GLU A 31 14.61 17.34 6.41
CA GLU A 31 15.20 18.24 7.41
C GLU A 31 14.12 19.02 8.16
N GLN A 32 13.12 19.57 7.44
CA GLN A 32 12.00 20.29 8.05
C GLN A 32 11.14 19.41 8.94
N ALA A 33 11.03 18.12 8.63
CA ALA A 33 10.30 17.14 9.43
C ALA A 33 11.14 16.56 10.60
N GLY A 34 12.42 16.95 10.72
CA GLY A 34 13.35 16.39 11.71
C GLY A 34 13.79 14.95 11.37
N VAL A 35 13.65 14.54 10.14
CA VAL A 35 14.03 13.20 9.65
C VAL A 35 15.46 13.26 9.16
N THR A 36 16.31 12.41 9.70
CA THR A 36 17.73 12.35 9.34
C THR A 36 17.97 11.45 8.11
N ASP A 37 19.13 11.64 7.46
CA ASP A 37 19.59 10.76 6.38
C ASP A 37 19.64 9.29 6.83
N GLU A 38 20.03 9.05 8.09
CA GLU A 38 20.10 7.72 8.68
C GLU A 38 18.71 7.11 8.85
N ASP A 39 17.71 7.89 9.26
CA ASP A 39 16.32 7.43 9.40
C ASP A 39 15.76 7.03 8.04
N ILE A 40 16.00 7.83 7.00
CA ILE A 40 15.57 7.54 5.64
C ILE A 40 16.24 6.28 5.11
N PHE A 41 17.57 6.20 5.26
CA PHE A 41 18.35 5.05 4.83
C PHE A 41 17.85 3.77 5.52
N ASN A 42 17.72 3.79 6.83
CA ASN A 42 17.24 2.67 7.62
C ASN A 42 15.82 2.27 7.22
N ARG A 43 14.96 3.23 6.89
CA ARG A 43 13.59 2.97 6.43
C ARG A 43 13.56 2.18 5.12
N TYR A 44 14.38 2.57 4.16
CA TYR A 44 14.48 1.87 2.88
C TYR A 44 15.26 0.54 2.97
N THR A 45 16.06 0.37 3.99
CA THR A 45 16.86 -0.83 4.23
C THR A 45 16.31 -1.75 5.33
N GLY A 46 15.17 -1.40 5.92
CA GLY A 46 14.47 -2.22 6.91
C GLY A 46 14.84 -1.98 8.38
N ASP A 47 15.80 -1.11 8.67
CA ASP A 47 16.43 -0.99 10.01
C ASP A 47 15.92 0.20 10.82
N GLY A 48 14.85 0.62 10.95
CA GLY A 48 14.46 1.75 11.78
C GLY A 48 13.42 2.58 11.12
N GLY A 49 13.46 3.87 11.19
CA GLY A 49 12.45 4.54 10.52
C GLY A 49 12.31 6.04 10.69
N LEU A 50 11.37 6.60 9.99
CA LEU A 50 10.96 8.00 10.01
C LEU A 50 10.62 8.52 11.43
N HIS A 51 10.44 7.63 12.39
CA HIS A 51 10.08 7.97 13.78
C HIS A 51 11.28 8.04 14.73
N GLY A 52 12.50 8.00 14.22
CA GLY A 52 13.72 8.19 15.01
C GLY A 52 14.05 7.05 15.98
N LEU A 53 13.41 5.89 15.83
CA LEU A 53 13.72 4.72 16.67
C LEU A 53 15.05 4.11 16.25
N ARG A 54 15.96 3.99 17.21
CA ARG A 54 17.24 3.31 17.01
C ARG A 54 17.24 2.03 17.82
N ARG A 55 17.61 0.92 17.18
CA ARG A 55 17.70 -0.36 17.87
C ARG A 55 18.67 -0.33 19.05
N SER A 56 19.72 0.46 18.96
CA SER A 56 20.71 0.66 20.04
C SER A 56 20.10 1.19 21.34
N ASP A 57 18.93 1.81 21.28
CA ASP A 57 18.27 2.44 22.42
C ASP A 57 17.41 1.45 23.22
N TYR A 58 17.37 0.18 22.78
CA TYR A 58 16.53 -0.86 23.37
C TYR A 58 17.39 -2.08 23.81
N GLU A 59 17.04 -2.66 24.95
CA GLU A 59 17.74 -3.83 25.52
C GLU A 59 17.76 -5.05 24.60
N ASN A 60 16.70 -5.24 23.82
CA ASN A 60 16.57 -6.36 22.90
C ASN A 60 15.67 -6.02 21.71
N TYR A 61 15.69 -6.90 20.69
CA TYR A 61 14.90 -6.74 19.49
C TYR A 61 13.39 -6.69 19.74
N ASN A 62 12.90 -7.44 20.73
CA ASN A 62 11.46 -7.49 21.03
C ASN A 62 10.97 -6.14 21.59
N ALA A 63 11.76 -5.50 22.46
CA ALA A 63 11.46 -4.17 22.99
C ALA A 63 11.47 -3.10 21.89
N PHE A 64 12.49 -3.14 21.00
CA PHE A 64 12.53 -2.27 19.81
C PHE A 64 11.33 -2.49 18.89
N SER A 65 11.01 -3.74 18.59
CA SER A 65 9.89 -4.09 17.70
C SER A 65 8.54 -3.68 18.29
N ALA A 66 8.37 -3.81 19.62
CA ALA A 66 7.15 -3.37 20.30
C ALA A 66 6.99 -1.85 20.24
N ALA A 67 8.05 -1.09 20.52
CA ALA A 67 8.04 0.37 20.46
C ALA A 67 7.83 0.86 19.01
N LYS A 68 8.46 0.23 18.04
CA LYS A 68 8.28 0.50 16.62
C LYS A 68 6.81 0.29 16.22
N LYS A 69 6.23 -0.83 16.63
CA LYS A 69 4.83 -1.17 16.34
C LYS A 69 3.84 -0.19 16.97
N GLU A 70 4.14 0.29 18.17
CA GLU A 70 3.31 1.27 18.88
C GLU A 70 3.35 2.64 18.20
N LEU A 71 4.54 3.14 17.82
CA LEU A 71 4.71 4.43 17.15
C LEU A 71 4.20 4.42 15.70
N GLU A 72 4.43 3.34 14.99
CA GLU A 72 4.04 3.22 13.58
C GLU A 72 2.56 2.86 13.40
N ASN A 73 1.80 2.66 14.49
CA ASN A 73 0.38 2.23 14.43
C ASN A 73 0.13 1.10 13.43
N GLY A 74 1.10 0.19 13.28
CA GLY A 74 1.04 -0.85 12.27
C GLY A 74 1.30 -0.36 10.84
N GLN A 75 1.95 0.78 10.65
CA GLN A 75 2.43 1.24 9.35
C GLN A 75 3.57 0.35 8.88
N PHE A 76 3.29 -0.47 7.87
CA PHE A 76 4.31 -1.25 7.18
C PHE A 76 4.36 -0.76 5.74
N PHE A 77 5.40 0.02 5.42
CA PHE A 77 5.57 0.52 4.07
C PHE A 77 5.85 -0.66 3.13
N THR A 78 5.13 -0.67 2.03
CA THR A 78 5.26 -1.73 1.03
C THR A 78 6.66 -1.67 0.42
N PRO A 79 7.43 -2.77 0.48
CA PRO A 79 8.75 -2.80 -0.15
C PRO A 79 8.65 -2.45 -1.64
N PRO A 80 9.54 -1.58 -2.15
CA PRO A 80 9.50 -1.15 -3.54
C PRO A 80 9.54 -2.31 -4.58
N PRO A 81 10.26 -3.47 -4.44
CA PRO A 81 10.11 -4.58 -5.39
C PRO A 81 8.67 -5.09 -5.47
N LEU A 82 7.96 -5.12 -4.34
CA LEU A 82 6.56 -5.52 -4.31
C LEU A 82 5.67 -4.47 -4.98
N CYS A 83 5.94 -3.17 -4.76
CA CYS A 83 5.25 -2.09 -5.46
C CYS A 83 5.45 -2.19 -6.98
N GLU A 84 6.68 -2.40 -7.44
CA GLU A 84 7.02 -2.56 -8.85
C GLU A 84 6.29 -3.74 -9.48
N MET A 85 6.27 -4.88 -8.80
CA MET A 85 5.57 -6.08 -9.25
C MET A 85 4.06 -5.81 -9.41
N ILE A 86 3.43 -5.19 -8.42
CA ILE A 86 1.99 -4.89 -8.42
C ILE A 86 1.64 -3.91 -9.54
N VAL A 87 2.38 -2.82 -9.65
CA VAL A 87 2.14 -1.80 -10.69
C VAL A 87 2.36 -2.37 -12.09
N SER A 88 3.42 -3.17 -12.28
CA SER A 88 3.70 -3.83 -13.55
C SER A 88 2.59 -4.81 -13.95
N ALA A 89 2.04 -5.56 -12.98
CA ALA A 89 0.93 -6.48 -13.22
C ALA A 89 -0.34 -5.74 -13.68
N LEU A 90 -0.59 -4.53 -13.22
CA LEU A 90 -1.75 -3.72 -13.59
C LEU A 90 -1.66 -3.12 -15.00
N ARG A 91 -0.47 -3.09 -15.61
CA ARG A 91 -0.22 -2.53 -16.96
C ARG A 91 -0.84 -1.15 -17.15
N LEU A 92 -0.59 -0.26 -16.20
CA LEU A 92 -1.11 1.10 -16.22
C LEU A 92 -0.61 1.88 -17.44
N THR A 93 -1.45 2.78 -17.92
CA THR A 93 -1.12 3.75 -18.97
C THR A 93 -0.85 5.14 -18.35
N ASP A 94 -0.28 6.04 -19.11
CA ASP A 94 0.00 7.42 -18.69
C ASP A 94 -1.27 8.28 -18.50
N THR A 95 -2.43 7.78 -18.93
CA THR A 95 -3.73 8.46 -18.79
C THR A 95 -4.54 7.95 -17.61
N ASP A 96 -4.17 6.82 -17.01
CA ASP A 96 -4.90 6.24 -15.89
C ASP A 96 -4.72 7.09 -14.61
N LEU A 97 -5.83 7.38 -13.94
CA LEU A 97 -5.84 8.02 -12.64
C LEU A 97 -5.73 6.95 -11.54
N VAL A 98 -4.70 7.06 -10.75
CA VAL A 98 -4.33 6.05 -9.73
C VAL A 98 -4.33 6.68 -8.34
N ALA A 99 -4.97 6.02 -7.37
CA ALA A 99 -4.93 6.46 -5.99
C ALA A 99 -4.37 5.39 -5.05
N ASP A 100 -3.57 5.83 -4.07
CA ASP A 100 -3.25 5.10 -2.85
C ASP A 100 -3.81 5.87 -1.65
N LEU A 101 -4.79 5.26 -0.97
CA LEU A 101 -5.55 5.93 0.08
C LEU A 101 -4.85 5.92 1.46
N THR A 102 -3.66 5.28 1.54
CA THR A 102 -2.76 5.25 2.71
C THR A 102 -1.33 5.20 2.21
N CYS A 103 -0.94 6.24 1.44
CA CYS A 103 0.20 6.16 0.54
C CYS A 103 1.58 6.14 1.21
N GLY A 104 1.66 6.41 2.53
CA GLY A 104 2.95 6.50 3.20
C GLY A 104 3.87 7.51 2.53
N MET A 105 5.09 7.09 2.24
CA MET A 105 6.08 7.88 1.51
C MET A 105 5.89 7.85 -0.02
N GLY A 106 4.82 7.21 -0.51
CA GLY A 106 4.53 7.14 -1.94
C GLY A 106 5.29 6.03 -2.69
N ASN A 107 5.61 4.91 -2.04
CA ASN A 107 6.42 3.85 -2.65
C ASN A 107 5.82 3.32 -3.96
N PHE A 108 4.49 3.25 -4.08
CA PHE A 108 3.82 2.89 -5.32
C PHE A 108 4.01 3.93 -6.43
N PHE A 109 4.07 5.22 -6.07
CA PHE A 109 4.15 6.31 -7.05
C PHE A 109 5.43 6.29 -7.87
N ASN A 110 6.52 5.72 -7.31
CA ASN A 110 7.77 5.56 -8.03
C ASN A 110 7.66 4.74 -9.32
N PHE A 111 6.65 3.90 -9.41
CA PHE A 111 6.49 2.95 -10.51
C PHE A 111 5.32 3.30 -11.44
N LEU A 112 4.57 4.36 -11.12
CA LEU A 112 3.47 4.81 -11.97
C LEU A 112 4.00 5.44 -13.27
N PRO A 113 3.31 5.25 -14.40
CA PRO A 113 3.75 5.80 -15.68
C PRO A 113 3.64 7.33 -15.74
N ASN A 114 2.76 7.94 -14.93
CA ASN A 114 2.55 9.38 -14.91
C ASN A 114 2.27 9.87 -13.47
N GLU A 115 3.24 10.58 -12.90
CA GLU A 115 3.14 11.13 -11.55
C GLU A 115 1.98 12.13 -11.38
N ARG A 116 1.62 12.89 -12.42
CA ARG A 116 0.50 13.86 -12.38
C ARG A 116 -0.86 13.20 -12.18
N ASN A 117 -0.95 11.91 -12.47
CA ASN A 117 -2.15 11.12 -12.32
C ASN A 117 -2.13 10.28 -11.02
N ALA A 118 -1.13 10.50 -10.15
CA ALA A 118 -1.02 9.89 -8.84
C ALA A 118 -1.75 10.71 -7.77
N TYR A 119 -2.56 10.04 -6.99
CA TYR A 119 -3.32 10.64 -5.87
C TYR A 119 -3.02 9.86 -4.59
N GLY A 120 -2.77 10.57 -3.49
CA GLY A 120 -2.44 9.96 -2.20
C GLY A 120 -3.12 10.62 -1.04
N CYS A 121 -3.44 9.82 -0.02
CA CYS A 121 -3.83 10.29 1.30
C CYS A 121 -2.92 9.63 2.33
N GLU A 122 -2.35 10.43 3.26
CA GLU A 122 -1.47 9.95 4.30
C GLU A 122 -1.71 10.72 5.60
N VAL A 123 -1.89 9.98 6.69
CA VAL A 123 -2.17 10.57 8.01
C VAL A 123 -0.90 11.04 8.71
N ASP A 124 0.22 10.34 8.52
CA ASP A 124 1.50 10.69 9.11
C ASP A 124 2.09 11.93 8.42
N PRO A 125 2.28 13.05 9.15
CA PRO A 125 2.81 14.28 8.56
C PRO A 125 4.22 14.11 7.99
N ASN A 126 5.08 13.30 8.60
CA ASN A 126 6.46 13.07 8.14
C ASN A 126 6.47 12.27 6.84
N ALA A 127 5.75 11.16 6.79
CA ALA A 127 5.62 10.36 5.57
C ALA A 127 4.99 11.18 4.43
N CYS A 128 3.96 11.97 4.73
CA CYS A 128 3.32 12.85 3.76
C CYS A 128 4.27 13.92 3.22
N ALA A 129 5.10 14.54 4.08
CA ALA A 129 6.09 15.54 3.69
C ALA A 129 7.13 14.94 2.74
N VAL A 130 7.63 13.75 3.05
CA VAL A 130 8.57 13.00 2.20
C VAL A 130 7.93 12.67 0.85
N ALA A 131 6.70 12.13 0.86
CA ALA A 131 5.98 11.79 -0.36
C ALA A 131 5.79 13.00 -1.28
N ARG A 132 5.38 14.15 -0.73
CA ARG A 132 5.22 15.40 -1.50
C ARG A 132 6.52 15.91 -2.10
N LYS A 133 7.64 15.71 -1.41
CA LYS A 133 8.94 16.12 -1.93
C LYS A 133 9.44 15.19 -3.04
N LEU A 134 9.25 13.88 -2.86
CA LEU A 134 9.63 12.89 -3.87
C LEU A 134 8.78 12.98 -5.14
N TYR A 135 7.49 13.26 -4.96
CA TYR A 135 6.49 13.27 -6.03
C TYR A 135 5.78 14.63 -6.08
N PRO A 136 6.49 15.70 -6.51
CA PRO A 136 5.96 17.06 -6.46
C PRO A 136 4.81 17.31 -7.44
N GLN A 137 4.59 16.42 -8.41
CA GLN A 137 3.48 16.51 -9.36
C GLN A 137 2.28 15.67 -8.95
N ALA A 138 2.42 14.81 -7.93
CA ALA A 138 1.34 13.99 -7.41
C ALA A 138 0.40 14.79 -6.49
N HIS A 139 -0.84 14.38 -6.43
CA HIS A 139 -1.89 15.01 -5.62
C HIS A 139 -1.95 14.35 -4.25
N ILE A 140 -1.06 14.73 -3.32
CA ILE A 140 -0.93 14.12 -2.00
C ILE A 140 -1.56 15.01 -0.93
N VAL A 141 -2.52 14.44 -0.19
CA VAL A 141 -3.22 15.11 0.91
C VAL A 141 -2.79 14.50 2.24
N GLN A 142 -2.38 15.34 3.20
CA GLN A 142 -2.23 14.91 4.57
C GLN A 142 -3.60 14.86 5.24
N GLY A 143 -3.99 13.70 5.73
CA GLY A 143 -5.28 13.53 6.38
C GLY A 143 -5.66 12.08 6.64
N ASP A 144 -6.76 11.91 7.34
CA ASP A 144 -7.34 10.60 7.59
C ASP A 144 -8.11 10.13 6.35
N ILE A 145 -7.96 8.87 5.98
CA ILE A 145 -8.70 8.24 4.87
C ILE A 145 -10.23 8.39 5.04
N ARG A 146 -10.71 8.48 6.28
CA ARG A 146 -12.15 8.64 6.58
C ARG A 146 -12.69 9.97 6.08
N ASP A 147 -11.87 11.01 6.14
CA ASP A 147 -12.20 12.38 5.75
C ASP A 147 -11.76 12.73 4.32
N TYR A 148 -11.06 11.80 3.65
CA TYR A 148 -10.58 12.01 2.29
C TYR A 148 -11.72 11.93 1.27
N GLU A 149 -12.10 13.07 0.70
CA GLU A 149 -13.19 13.21 -0.29
C GLU A 149 -12.69 13.99 -1.53
N PRO A 150 -11.88 13.36 -2.39
CA PRO A 150 -11.40 13.99 -3.62
C PRO A 150 -12.57 14.20 -4.61
N GLN A 151 -12.47 15.26 -5.41
CA GLN A 151 -13.48 15.55 -6.46
C GLN A 151 -13.35 14.61 -7.67
N THR A 152 -12.29 13.82 -7.72
CA THR A 152 -11.94 12.93 -8.84
C THR A 152 -12.26 11.48 -8.49
N HIS A 153 -12.64 10.70 -9.50
CA HIS A 153 -12.75 9.25 -9.43
C HIS A 153 -11.61 8.60 -10.21
N PHE A 154 -11.18 7.44 -9.75
CA PHE A 154 -9.96 6.78 -10.19
C PHE A 154 -10.23 5.56 -11.07
N ASP A 155 -9.31 5.30 -12.00
CA ASP A 155 -9.29 4.07 -12.78
C ASP A 155 -8.77 2.91 -11.93
N PHE A 156 -7.79 3.21 -11.07
CA PHE A 156 -7.18 2.24 -10.16
C PHE A 156 -7.09 2.81 -8.74
N VAL A 157 -7.39 1.98 -7.76
CA VAL A 157 -7.02 2.18 -6.36
C VAL A 157 -6.12 1.02 -5.98
N LEU A 158 -4.94 1.32 -5.47
CA LEU A 158 -3.99 0.32 -5.01
C LEU A 158 -3.46 0.71 -3.64
N GLY A 159 -2.98 -0.26 -2.86
CA GLY A 159 -2.38 0.07 -1.58
C GLY A 159 -2.24 -1.09 -0.62
N ASN A 160 -1.59 -0.78 0.49
CA ASN A 160 -1.36 -1.64 1.63
C ASN A 160 -1.89 -0.95 2.90
N PRO A 161 -3.20 -1.02 3.17
CA PRO A 161 -3.77 -0.39 4.35
C PRO A 161 -3.28 -1.04 5.64
N PRO A 162 -3.24 -0.32 6.77
CA PRO A 162 -2.92 -0.91 8.06
C PRO A 162 -3.93 -2.01 8.42
N PHE A 163 -3.48 -3.13 9.05
CA PHE A 163 -4.35 -4.29 9.29
C PHE A 163 -4.97 -4.32 10.69
N HIS A 164 -4.40 -3.62 11.65
CA HIS A 164 -4.71 -3.78 13.08
C HIS A 164 -5.71 -2.77 13.63
N LEU A 165 -6.00 -1.72 12.86
CA LEU A 165 -6.91 -0.68 13.33
C LEU A 165 -8.36 -1.14 13.19
N ARG A 166 -9.17 -0.78 14.20
CA ARG A 166 -10.62 -0.98 14.20
C ARG A 166 -11.29 0.35 14.45
N TRP A 167 -12.24 0.68 13.61
CA TRP A 167 -13.00 1.92 13.70
C TRP A 167 -14.48 1.64 13.96
N ILE A 168 -15.09 2.46 14.82
CA ILE A 168 -16.54 2.46 15.01
C ILE A 168 -17.11 3.41 13.97
N MET A 169 -17.99 2.87 13.13
CA MET A 169 -18.66 3.64 12.09
C MET A 169 -19.85 4.42 12.67
N PRO A 170 -20.39 5.45 11.96
CA PRO A 170 -21.54 6.22 12.42
C PRO A 170 -22.79 5.41 12.74
N ASP A 171 -22.95 4.24 12.10
CA ASP A 171 -24.02 3.28 12.34
C ASP A 171 -23.72 2.29 13.47
N ALA A 172 -22.69 2.56 14.28
CA ALA A 172 -22.17 1.72 15.36
C ALA A 172 -21.58 0.36 14.92
N THR A 173 -21.44 0.10 13.63
CA THR A 173 -20.71 -1.09 13.17
C THR A 173 -19.21 -0.92 13.40
N VAL A 174 -18.51 -2.03 13.69
CA VAL A 174 -17.05 -2.04 13.81
C VAL A 174 -16.45 -2.58 12.54
N MET A 175 -15.54 -1.81 11.95
CA MET A 175 -14.87 -2.16 10.70
C MET A 175 -13.36 -2.13 10.87
N THR A 176 -12.66 -3.11 10.30
CA THR A 176 -11.18 -3.05 10.25
C THR A 176 -10.71 -2.06 9.20
N SER A 177 -9.51 -1.51 9.38
CA SER A 177 -8.94 -0.51 8.46
C SER A 177 -8.90 -0.98 7.00
N HIS A 178 -8.50 -2.23 6.75
CA HIS A 178 -8.47 -2.78 5.40
C HIS A 178 -9.88 -3.00 4.81
N GLN A 179 -10.90 -3.34 5.63
CA GLN A 179 -12.30 -3.36 5.18
C GLN A 179 -12.77 -1.96 4.79
N TYR A 180 -12.45 -0.96 5.62
CA TYR A 180 -12.80 0.42 5.32
C TYR A 180 -12.08 0.93 4.07
N TYR A 181 -10.80 0.55 3.88
CA TYR A 181 -10.07 0.86 2.66
C TYR A 181 -10.82 0.38 1.41
N CYS A 182 -11.27 -0.87 1.41
CA CYS A 182 -12.07 -1.43 0.32
C CYS A 182 -13.40 -0.67 0.12
N LEU A 183 -14.08 -0.31 1.22
CA LEU A 183 -15.30 0.48 1.16
C LEU A 183 -15.07 1.86 0.55
N LYS A 184 -13.99 2.54 0.97
CA LYS A 184 -13.61 3.86 0.45
C LYS A 184 -13.21 3.76 -1.03
N ALA A 185 -12.45 2.73 -1.39
CA ALA A 185 -12.08 2.45 -2.78
C ALA A 185 -13.33 2.26 -3.66
N ALA A 186 -14.36 1.55 -3.15
CA ALA A 186 -15.61 1.38 -3.90
C ALA A 186 -16.32 2.70 -4.19
N LYS A 187 -16.22 3.69 -3.30
CA LYS A 187 -16.78 5.03 -3.55
C LYS A 187 -15.98 5.79 -4.59
N LEU A 188 -14.65 5.71 -4.51
CA LEU A 188 -13.73 6.56 -5.28
C LEU A 188 -13.37 6.00 -6.66
N LEU A 189 -13.54 4.70 -6.90
CA LEU A 189 -13.32 4.11 -8.22
C LEU A 189 -14.41 4.52 -9.22
N LYS A 190 -14.00 4.72 -10.47
CA LYS A 190 -14.93 4.76 -11.60
C LYS A 190 -15.64 3.42 -11.76
N PRO A 191 -16.81 3.36 -12.43
CA PRO A 191 -17.37 2.09 -12.87
C PRO A 191 -16.34 1.27 -13.64
N LEU A 192 -16.23 -0.03 -13.34
CA LEU A 192 -15.23 -0.96 -13.89
C LEU A 192 -13.77 -0.67 -13.47
N GLY A 193 -13.53 0.32 -12.63
CA GLY A 193 -12.20 0.58 -12.06
C GLY A 193 -11.71 -0.58 -11.18
N ILE A 194 -10.41 -0.67 -11.01
CA ILE A 194 -9.73 -1.81 -10.36
C ILE A 194 -9.22 -1.40 -8.98
N LEU A 195 -9.49 -2.26 -8.00
CA LEU A 195 -8.87 -2.25 -6.68
C LEU A 195 -7.80 -3.36 -6.63
N ALA A 196 -6.56 -2.99 -6.34
CA ALA A 196 -5.46 -3.90 -6.01
C ALA A 196 -5.03 -3.63 -4.57
N VAL A 197 -5.32 -4.55 -3.65
CA VAL A 197 -5.12 -4.32 -2.22
C VAL A 197 -4.39 -5.48 -1.56
N ILE A 198 -3.38 -5.14 -0.75
CA ILE A 198 -2.71 -6.10 0.13
C ILE A 198 -3.56 -6.21 1.40
N VAL A 199 -3.86 -7.43 1.79
CA VAL A 199 -4.70 -7.74 2.95
C VAL A 199 -4.14 -8.94 3.72
N PRO A 200 -4.52 -9.14 5.00
CA PRO A 200 -4.22 -10.39 5.69
C PRO A 200 -4.71 -11.61 4.92
N ALA A 201 -3.96 -12.71 4.92
CA ALA A 201 -4.33 -13.94 4.22
C ALA A 201 -5.70 -14.48 4.64
N SER A 202 -6.10 -14.22 5.90
CA SER A 202 -7.42 -14.62 6.44
C SER A 202 -8.59 -13.79 5.89
N PHE A 203 -8.33 -12.60 5.32
CA PHE A 203 -9.41 -11.75 4.79
C PHE A 203 -10.12 -12.42 3.62
N LEU A 204 -11.42 -12.66 3.74
CA LEU A 204 -12.25 -13.34 2.75
C LEU A 204 -11.74 -14.76 2.33
N ALA A 205 -11.00 -15.43 3.21
CA ALA A 205 -10.70 -16.84 3.05
C ALA A 205 -11.94 -17.72 3.34
N ASP A 206 -11.90 -19.00 3.01
CA ASP A 206 -13.03 -19.91 3.19
C ASP A 206 -13.54 -19.97 4.65
N SER A 207 -12.63 -19.81 5.62
CA SER A 207 -12.93 -19.74 7.06
C SER A 207 -13.36 -18.35 7.54
N PHE A 208 -13.44 -17.36 6.66
CA PHE A 208 -13.76 -15.99 7.04
C PHE A 208 -15.23 -15.85 7.43
N SER A 209 -15.47 -15.43 8.67
CA SER A 209 -16.80 -15.44 9.28
C SER A 209 -17.58 -14.13 9.19
N ASP A 210 -16.91 -13.01 8.86
CA ASP A 210 -17.56 -11.70 8.77
C ASP A 210 -18.43 -11.59 7.51
N LYS A 211 -19.68 -11.99 7.67
CA LYS A 211 -20.69 -11.92 6.60
C LYS A 211 -20.99 -10.50 6.14
N GLY A 212 -20.74 -9.49 6.98
CA GLY A 212 -20.88 -8.07 6.62
C GLY A 212 -19.86 -7.65 5.60
N ALA A 213 -18.59 -7.97 5.86
CA ALA A 213 -17.49 -7.69 4.94
C ALA A 213 -17.66 -8.45 3.61
N ILE A 214 -18.05 -9.73 3.65
CA ILE A 214 -18.33 -10.52 2.44
C ILE A 214 -19.39 -9.82 1.60
N ARG A 215 -20.54 -9.49 2.19
CA ARG A 215 -21.64 -8.81 1.47
C ARG A 215 -21.23 -7.44 0.93
N MET A 216 -20.42 -6.69 1.71
CA MET A 216 -19.91 -5.39 1.29
C MET A 216 -19.07 -5.52 0.01
N MET A 217 -18.15 -6.48 -0.02
CA MET A 217 -17.32 -6.74 -1.19
C MET A 217 -18.17 -7.25 -2.37
N GLU A 218 -18.97 -8.27 -2.15
CA GLU A 218 -19.82 -8.88 -3.22
C GLU A 218 -20.82 -7.91 -3.82
N SER A 219 -21.34 -6.97 -3.04
CA SER A 219 -22.30 -5.98 -3.55
C SER A 219 -21.67 -4.90 -4.43
N ARG A 220 -20.38 -4.63 -4.26
CA ARG A 220 -19.67 -3.52 -4.91
C ARG A 220 -18.67 -3.95 -5.96
N PHE A 221 -18.12 -5.15 -5.82
CA PHE A 221 -17.03 -5.62 -6.63
C PHE A 221 -17.30 -7.00 -7.24
N SER A 222 -16.64 -7.25 -8.36
CA SER A 222 -16.41 -8.58 -8.91
C SER A 222 -14.99 -9.00 -8.58
N PHE A 223 -14.81 -10.18 -8.03
CA PHE A 223 -13.49 -10.72 -7.73
C PHE A 223 -12.77 -11.11 -9.03
N LEU A 224 -11.53 -10.66 -9.19
CA LEU A 224 -10.70 -10.98 -10.36
C LEU A 224 -9.67 -12.05 -10.06
N GLY A 225 -9.09 -12.06 -8.86
CA GLY A 225 -8.10 -13.02 -8.46
C GLY A 225 -7.32 -12.59 -7.23
N GLN A 226 -6.45 -13.47 -6.76
CA GLN A 226 -5.54 -13.19 -5.65
C GLN A 226 -4.22 -13.94 -5.79
N VAL A 227 -3.18 -13.39 -5.16
CA VAL A 227 -1.85 -13.98 -5.08
C VAL A 227 -1.41 -13.98 -3.61
N MET A 228 -1.00 -15.13 -3.09
CA MET A 228 -0.35 -15.20 -1.79
C MET A 228 1.03 -14.56 -1.88
N LEU A 229 1.31 -13.64 -0.98
CA LEU A 229 2.63 -13.04 -0.91
C LEU A 229 3.60 -13.95 -0.15
N PRO A 230 4.90 -13.93 -0.48
CA PRO A 230 5.90 -14.67 0.27
C PRO A 230 5.85 -14.32 1.77
N GLU A 231 6.13 -15.27 2.65
CA GLU A 231 6.13 -15.04 4.11
C GLU A 231 7.08 -13.90 4.53
N HIS A 232 8.16 -13.71 3.77
CA HIS A 232 9.17 -12.67 4.00
C HIS A 232 8.94 -11.39 3.16
N ALA A 233 7.77 -11.22 2.55
CA ALA A 233 7.50 -10.07 1.69
C ALA A 233 7.67 -8.71 2.39
N PHE A 234 7.57 -8.68 3.72
CA PHE A 234 7.70 -7.49 4.56
C PHE A 234 8.83 -7.57 5.58
N SER A 235 9.74 -8.54 5.48
CA SER A 235 10.87 -8.69 6.43
C SER A 235 11.74 -7.45 6.49
N ASP A 236 11.99 -6.79 5.36
CA ASP A 236 12.72 -5.53 5.29
C ASP A 236 12.01 -4.37 6.01
N SER A 237 10.70 -4.49 6.22
CA SER A 237 9.90 -3.57 7.02
C SER A 237 9.76 -4.02 8.48
N GLY A 238 10.50 -5.04 8.90
CA GLY A 238 10.50 -5.58 10.27
C GLY A 238 9.31 -6.46 10.61
N VAL A 239 8.60 -7.00 9.61
CA VAL A 239 7.47 -7.92 9.80
C VAL A 239 7.80 -9.28 9.21
N ASP A 240 8.06 -10.24 10.08
CA ASP A 240 8.22 -11.64 9.69
C ASP A 240 7.00 -12.47 10.09
N GLY A 241 6.66 -13.43 9.25
CA GLY A 241 5.67 -14.46 9.57
C GLY A 241 4.22 -13.98 9.63
N PHE A 242 3.91 -12.81 9.05
CA PHE A 242 2.52 -12.38 8.91
C PHE A 242 2.01 -12.67 7.50
N PRO A 243 1.18 -13.72 7.32
CA PRO A 243 0.74 -14.13 6.00
C PRO A 243 -0.20 -13.08 5.40
N THR A 244 0.17 -12.60 4.23
CA THR A 244 -0.58 -11.61 3.45
C THR A 244 -0.86 -12.11 2.04
N LYS A 245 -1.83 -11.49 1.42
CA LYS A 245 -2.16 -11.72 0.02
C LYS A 245 -2.51 -10.41 -0.68
N LEU A 246 -2.26 -10.38 -1.96
CA LEU A 246 -2.73 -9.35 -2.87
C LEU A 246 -4.04 -9.81 -3.49
N GLN A 247 -5.07 -8.98 -3.42
CA GLN A 247 -6.36 -9.23 -4.07
C GLN A 247 -6.64 -8.19 -5.13
N PHE A 248 -7.26 -8.63 -6.22
CA PHE A 248 -7.71 -7.78 -7.33
C PHE A 248 -9.23 -7.88 -7.46
N TRP A 249 -9.84 -6.71 -7.53
CA TRP A 249 -11.28 -6.56 -7.59
C TRP A 249 -11.67 -5.52 -8.63
N GLN A 250 -12.73 -5.76 -9.38
CA GLN A 250 -13.29 -4.77 -10.30
C GLN A 250 -14.57 -4.18 -9.72
N LYS A 251 -14.66 -2.86 -9.66
CA LYS A 251 -15.91 -2.19 -9.27
C LYS A 251 -17.01 -2.49 -10.28
N LYS A 252 -18.18 -2.89 -9.79
CA LYS A 252 -19.33 -3.13 -10.62
C LYS A 252 -19.85 -1.84 -11.26
N SER A 253 -20.32 -1.94 -12.49
CA SER A 253 -20.91 -0.81 -13.21
C SER A 253 -22.38 -0.60 -12.85
N THR A 254 -23.09 -1.69 -12.51
CA THR A 254 -24.49 -1.69 -12.12
C THR A 254 -24.76 -2.67 -10.98
N ALA A 255 -25.91 -2.54 -10.29
CA ALA A 255 -26.34 -3.49 -9.28
C ALA A 255 -26.64 -4.90 -9.85
N ALA A 256 -26.77 -5.01 -11.17
CA ALA A 256 -27.03 -6.27 -11.86
C ALA A 256 -25.79 -7.15 -12.06
N ASP A 257 -24.58 -6.58 -11.92
CA ASP A 257 -23.34 -7.36 -11.99
C ASP A 257 -23.30 -8.33 -10.80
N ARG A 258 -23.29 -9.63 -11.10
CA ARG A 258 -23.29 -10.65 -10.08
C ARG A 258 -21.89 -10.85 -9.54
N ALA A 259 -21.74 -10.84 -8.21
CA ALA A 259 -20.50 -11.24 -7.56
C ALA A 259 -20.14 -12.71 -7.89
N PRO A 260 -18.87 -13.04 -8.00
CA PRO A 260 -18.44 -14.43 -8.05
C PRO A 260 -18.91 -15.16 -6.79
N LYS A 261 -19.33 -16.41 -6.95
CA LYS A 261 -19.91 -17.19 -5.84
C LYS A 261 -18.89 -17.72 -4.84
N ARG A 262 -17.60 -17.64 -5.15
CA ARG A 262 -16.50 -18.18 -4.31
C ARG A 262 -15.27 -17.30 -4.43
N TYR A 263 -14.55 -17.19 -3.31
CA TYR A 263 -13.19 -16.64 -3.25
C TYR A 263 -12.23 -17.83 -3.25
N SER A 264 -11.48 -18.03 -4.34
CA SER A 264 -10.48 -19.08 -4.42
C SER A 264 -9.19 -18.62 -3.75
N THR A 265 -8.47 -19.55 -3.12
CA THR A 265 -7.08 -19.35 -2.70
C THR A 265 -6.10 -19.58 -3.85
N ASP A 266 -6.55 -20.15 -4.96
CA ASP A 266 -5.72 -20.44 -6.11
C ASP A 266 -5.47 -19.17 -6.92
N CYS A 267 -4.24 -19.00 -7.42
CA CYS A 267 -3.93 -17.98 -8.39
C CYS A 267 -4.71 -18.26 -9.67
N ALA A 268 -5.64 -17.37 -10.02
CA ALA A 268 -6.28 -17.39 -11.31
C ALA A 268 -5.58 -16.39 -12.24
N ASP A 269 -5.56 -16.69 -13.53
CA ASP A 269 -5.18 -15.69 -14.53
C ASP A 269 -6.12 -14.50 -14.40
N ILE A 270 -5.57 -13.33 -14.11
CA ILE A 270 -6.37 -12.13 -13.87
C ILE A 270 -6.58 -11.46 -15.21
N TYR A 271 -7.83 -11.44 -15.65
CA TYR A 271 -8.25 -10.76 -16.87
C TYR A 271 -9.06 -9.51 -16.52
N ILE A 272 -8.57 -8.35 -16.94
CA ILE A 272 -9.28 -7.09 -16.81
C ILE A 272 -10.02 -6.84 -18.13
N PRO A 273 -11.37 -6.77 -18.14
CA PRO A 273 -12.15 -6.63 -19.37
C PRO A 273 -11.86 -5.39 -20.22
N SER A 274 -11.15 -4.39 -19.66
CA SER A 274 -10.71 -3.18 -20.36
C SER A 274 -9.55 -3.40 -21.34
N GLY A 275 -9.13 -4.66 -21.58
CA GLY A 275 -8.03 -4.97 -22.48
C GLY A 275 -6.62 -4.96 -21.82
N HIS A 276 -6.55 -4.84 -20.52
CA HIS A 276 -5.32 -4.91 -19.74
C HIS A 276 -5.20 -6.28 -19.04
N PRO A 277 -4.55 -7.29 -19.65
CA PRO A 277 -4.33 -8.55 -18.97
C PRO A 277 -3.33 -8.35 -17.83
N VAL A 278 -3.71 -8.74 -16.62
CA VAL A 278 -2.80 -8.83 -15.47
C VAL A 278 -2.32 -10.26 -15.41
N MET A 279 -1.02 -10.48 -15.60
CA MET A 279 -0.43 -11.81 -15.46
C MET A 279 -0.37 -12.17 -13.98
N ALA A 280 -0.91 -13.33 -13.61
CA ALA A 280 -0.62 -13.91 -12.31
C ALA A 280 0.89 -14.14 -12.22
N ALA A 281 1.53 -13.63 -11.19
CA ALA A 281 2.89 -14.04 -10.89
C ALA A 281 2.85 -15.54 -10.58
N SER A 282 3.47 -16.34 -11.41
CA SER A 282 3.69 -17.76 -11.11
C SER A 282 4.50 -17.84 -9.81
N ALA A 283 3.99 -18.61 -8.85
CA ALA A 283 4.65 -18.91 -7.60
C ALA A 283 6.06 -19.48 -7.79
#